data_744b66245697e06d27ffdc67e9f3bc09
#
_entry.id   744b66245697e06d27ffdc67e9f3bc09
#
_cell.length_a   1.000
_cell.length_b   1.000
_cell.length_c   1.000
_cell.angle_alpha   90.00
_cell.angle_beta   90.00
_cell.angle_gamma   90.00
#
_symmetry.space_group_name_H-M   'P 1'
#
loop_
_entity.id
_entity.type
_entity.pdbx_description
1 polymer ?
#
loop_
_entity_poly.entity_id
_entity_poly.type
_entity_poly.pdbx_seq_one_letter_code
_entity_poly.pdbx_strand_id
1 'polypeptide(L)'
;MHPDLLHRDHLHRRGLPHRRQRLALVAAVTALTLAGCTSSPTPAASTTAAASSTASSTIPAAAATSTASSTANAADIPTLVRQLEPSVVTVFTQKGLGSGVVYKPDGIIVTDAHVVAGATQVKVAFADGQQVNATVRAADTVSDVAVLQAERKALPAATFETALPPVGALAVVLGSPLGFENTATAGIISGLHRALPGSASTGAPLVDLMQTDAPISPGNSGGPVINGQGHVVGLSEAYIPPSAGAVALGFVTPAATVATVADQLLATGSAKHAYVGIQPATLTPQIAQQFGVNRTSGAVVLQVGQGSPAAAAGLQPGDVITAFNGKATGSAEDFVAALRGVKPGDSIDLTVLRGGETKQIKVTVADRPAG
;
A
#
# COMPACT_ATOMS: atom_id res chain seq x y z
N MET A 1 13.93 -7.52 -73.50
CA MET A 1 14.20 -6.17 -74.05
C MET A 1 14.62 -5.29 -72.86
N HIS A 2 15.91 -5.10 -72.74
CA HIS A 2 16.64 -4.04 -72.02
C HIS A 2 16.52 -2.72 -72.82
N PRO A 3 16.91 -1.51 -72.41
CA PRO A 3 17.92 -1.15 -71.37
C PRO A 3 17.53 0.06 -70.49
N ASP A 4 18.23 0.20 -69.34
CA ASP A 4 19.22 1.21 -68.96
C ASP A 4 18.82 2.70 -68.95
N LEU A 5 19.05 3.34 -67.78
CA LEU A 5 20.01 4.44 -67.69
C LEU A 5 20.15 4.97 -66.23
N LEU A 6 21.35 4.86 -65.78
CA LEU A 6 22.08 5.55 -64.69
C LEU A 6 21.85 7.07 -64.64
N HIS A 7 21.73 7.63 -63.41
CA HIS A 7 22.49 8.87 -63.13
C HIS A 7 22.90 8.95 -61.69
N ARG A 8 24.19 9.02 -61.46
CA ARG A 8 24.90 9.45 -60.24
C ARG A 8 24.72 10.96 -60.12
N ASP A 9 24.71 11.52 -58.87
CA ASP A 9 25.70 12.50 -58.46
C ASP A 9 25.53 12.96 -56.99
N HIS A 10 26.64 12.88 -56.30
CA HIS A 10 27.40 13.77 -55.43
C HIS A 10 26.77 14.31 -54.09
N LEU A 11 27.29 13.76 -53.01
CA LEU A 11 28.13 14.40 -51.97
C LEU A 11 27.76 15.82 -51.54
N HIS A 12 27.30 15.98 -50.29
CA HIS A 12 27.87 17.02 -49.41
C HIS A 12 27.87 16.56 -47.95
N ARG A 13 29.04 16.19 -47.46
CA ARG A 13 29.38 16.13 -46.02
C ARG A 13 29.45 17.57 -45.49
N ARG A 14 28.74 17.89 -44.43
CA ARG A 14 29.09 18.96 -43.50
C ARG A 14 29.06 18.40 -42.09
N GLY A 15 30.25 18.25 -41.52
CA GLY A 15 30.47 17.97 -40.13
C GLY A 15 30.15 19.14 -39.22
N LEU A 16 29.64 18.87 -38.06
CA LEU A 16 29.52 19.83 -36.96
C LEU A 16 30.42 19.37 -35.79
N PRO A 17 31.05 20.29 -35.09
CA PRO A 17 32.14 19.99 -34.16
C PRO A 17 31.63 19.63 -32.77
N HIS A 18 32.27 18.65 -32.18
CA HIS A 18 32.17 18.29 -30.76
C HIS A 18 32.68 19.44 -29.89
N ARG A 19 31.78 20.07 -29.12
CA ARG A 19 32.15 20.92 -27.99
C ARG A 19 32.23 20.08 -26.72
N ARG A 20 33.46 19.68 -26.39
CA ARG A 20 33.81 19.16 -25.06
C ARG A 20 33.87 20.34 -24.08
N GLN A 21 32.91 20.45 -23.17
CA GLN A 21 33.08 21.32 -22.00
C GLN A 21 33.71 20.49 -20.88
N ARG A 22 34.93 20.84 -20.56
CA ARG A 22 35.66 20.37 -19.37
C ARG A 22 35.16 21.19 -18.18
N LEU A 23 34.52 20.57 -17.20
CA LEU A 23 34.33 21.19 -15.90
C LEU A 23 35.58 20.95 -15.05
N ALA A 24 36.17 22.06 -14.63
CA ALA A 24 37.28 22.09 -13.69
C ALA A 24 36.75 21.87 -12.26
N LEU A 25 37.35 20.92 -11.56
CA LEU A 25 37.21 20.68 -10.14
C LEU A 25 38.03 21.76 -9.40
N VAL A 26 37.39 22.57 -8.55
CA VAL A 26 38.08 23.39 -7.56
C VAL A 26 37.85 22.73 -6.21
N ALA A 27 38.92 22.14 -5.69
CA ALA A 27 39.01 21.65 -4.31
C ALA A 27 39.43 22.83 -3.43
N ALA A 28 38.60 23.22 -2.47
CA ALA A 28 38.98 24.11 -1.39
C ALA A 28 39.10 23.29 -0.09
N VAL A 29 40.33 23.06 0.30
CA VAL A 29 40.73 22.52 1.61
C VAL A 29 40.78 23.69 2.59
N THR A 30 39.97 23.67 3.61
CA THR A 30 40.11 24.53 4.77
C THR A 30 40.37 23.68 6.00
N ALA A 31 41.65 23.70 6.42
CA ALA A 31 42.09 23.18 7.71
C ALA A 31 41.70 24.20 8.80
N LEU A 32 41.08 23.76 9.88
CA LEU A 32 40.97 24.53 11.11
C LEU A 32 41.51 23.72 12.27
N THR A 33 42.46 24.36 12.92
CA THR A 33 43.37 23.90 13.96
C THR A 33 42.68 23.63 15.32
N LEU A 34 43.19 22.60 16.00
CA LEU A 34 42.97 22.30 17.42
C LEU A 34 43.43 23.45 18.33
N ALA A 35 42.64 23.76 19.31
CA ALA A 35 43.14 24.35 20.55
C ALA A 35 42.45 23.63 21.72
N GLY A 36 43.22 22.89 22.49
CA GLY A 36 42.82 22.24 23.71
C GLY A 36 42.79 23.22 24.89
N CYS A 37 41.97 22.90 25.88
CA CYS A 37 42.24 23.28 27.29
C CYS A 37 41.63 22.24 28.21
N THR A 38 42.51 21.70 28.99
CA THR A 38 42.36 20.84 30.17
C THR A 38 41.69 21.59 31.33
N SER A 39 40.87 20.92 32.11
CA SER A 39 40.99 20.84 33.58
C SER A 39 39.76 20.20 34.23
N SER A 40 39.98 19.06 34.86
CA SER A 40 39.15 18.57 35.97
C SER A 40 39.42 19.44 37.20
N PRO A 41 38.53 19.54 38.18
CA PRO A 41 38.73 18.71 39.37
C PRO A 41 37.43 18.13 39.99
N THR A 42 37.60 16.96 40.59
CA THR A 42 36.74 16.36 41.60
C THR A 42 36.89 17.12 42.92
N PRO A 43 35.87 17.19 43.77
CA PRO A 43 36.05 16.93 45.18
C PRO A 43 35.05 15.94 45.80
N ALA A 44 35.63 15.00 46.47
CA ALA A 44 35.49 14.53 47.83
C ALA A 44 34.10 14.40 48.48
N ALA A 45 33.95 13.21 49.02
CA ALA A 45 32.93 12.70 49.91
C ALA A 45 32.75 13.51 51.18
N SER A 46 31.51 13.60 51.68
CA SER A 46 31.21 13.85 53.08
C SER A 46 30.11 12.89 53.51
N THR A 47 30.52 11.96 54.35
CA THR A 47 29.70 11.10 55.19
C THR A 47 29.04 11.93 56.29
N THR A 48 27.71 11.77 56.43
CA THR A 48 27.05 12.05 57.69
C THR A 48 26.02 10.96 57.96
N ALA A 49 26.32 10.17 58.99
CA ALA A 49 25.42 9.21 59.60
C ALA A 49 24.42 9.92 60.50
N ALA A 50 23.15 9.55 60.45
CA ALA A 50 22.20 9.77 61.54
C ALA A 50 21.11 8.71 61.52
N ALA A 51 21.21 7.81 62.40
CA ALA A 51 20.31 7.24 63.40
C ALA A 51 18.89 6.85 62.99
N SER A 52 18.68 5.61 63.28
CA SER A 52 17.46 4.79 63.35
C SER A 52 16.29 5.44 64.11
N SER A 53 15.10 5.27 63.58
CA SER A 53 13.90 5.06 64.42
C SER A 53 12.96 4.08 63.70
N THR A 54 12.91 2.87 64.26
CA THR A 54 11.94 1.83 64.00
C THR A 54 10.58 2.27 64.55
N ALA A 55 9.62 2.42 63.64
CA ALA A 55 8.21 2.40 64.01
C ALA A 55 7.55 1.23 63.24
N SER A 56 7.33 0.13 63.91
CA SER A 56 6.45 -0.95 63.47
C SER A 56 5.02 -0.47 63.49
N SER A 57 4.43 -0.28 62.32
CA SER A 57 2.98 -0.22 62.17
C SER A 57 2.51 -1.49 61.48
N THR A 58 1.88 -2.35 62.27
CA THR A 58 1.11 -3.50 61.81
C THR A 58 -0.13 -3.01 61.05
N ILE A 59 -0.13 -3.22 59.76
CA ILE A 59 -1.32 -3.06 58.91
C ILE A 59 -1.98 -4.47 58.80
N PRO A 60 -3.28 -4.62 59.08
CA PRO A 60 -3.95 -5.88 58.92
C PRO A 60 -4.00 -6.26 57.45
N ALA A 61 -3.63 -7.49 57.11
CA ALA A 61 -3.76 -8.07 55.77
C ALA A 61 -5.24 -8.15 55.38
N ALA A 62 -5.71 -7.18 54.64
CA ALA A 62 -6.93 -7.34 53.88
C ALA A 62 -6.68 -8.40 52.77
N ALA A 63 -7.45 -9.47 52.79
CA ALA A 63 -7.44 -10.46 51.75
C ALA A 63 -7.71 -9.78 50.40
N ALA A 64 -6.65 -9.58 49.61
CA ALA A 64 -6.79 -9.16 48.22
C ALA A 64 -7.42 -10.33 47.47
N THR A 65 -8.73 -10.22 47.24
CA THR A 65 -9.39 -10.95 46.16
C THR A 65 -8.66 -10.57 44.88
N SER A 66 -7.81 -11.43 44.39
CA SER A 66 -7.20 -11.31 43.06
C SER A 66 -8.33 -11.41 42.04
N THR A 67 -8.93 -10.27 41.70
CA THR A 67 -9.60 -10.11 40.41
C THR A 67 -8.50 -10.43 39.39
N ALA A 68 -8.65 -11.58 38.73
CA ALA A 68 -7.86 -11.90 37.54
C ALA A 68 -8.10 -10.74 36.56
N SER A 69 -7.17 -9.77 36.52
CA SER A 69 -7.04 -8.88 35.41
C SER A 69 -6.88 -9.78 34.21
N SER A 70 -7.86 -9.78 33.32
CA SER A 70 -7.68 -10.27 31.97
C SER A 70 -6.53 -9.46 31.37
N THR A 71 -5.32 -9.99 31.50
CA THR A 71 -4.22 -9.58 30.65
C THR A 71 -4.74 -9.76 29.24
N ALA A 72 -5.03 -8.66 28.55
CA ALA A 72 -5.18 -8.69 27.11
C ALA A 72 -3.94 -9.44 26.63
N ASN A 73 -4.12 -10.69 26.18
CA ASN A 73 -3.02 -11.51 25.69
C ASN A 73 -2.34 -10.71 24.59
N ALA A 74 -1.13 -10.24 24.87
CA ALA A 74 -0.27 -9.75 23.81
C ALA A 74 -0.23 -10.86 22.77
N ALA A 75 -0.58 -10.55 21.53
CA ALA A 75 -0.64 -11.55 20.47
C ALA A 75 0.71 -12.27 20.41
N ASP A 76 0.70 -13.59 20.61
CA ASP A 76 1.91 -14.39 20.50
C ASP A 76 2.27 -14.56 19.02
N ILE A 77 3.07 -13.60 18.50
CA ILE A 77 3.48 -13.54 17.10
C ILE A 77 4.05 -14.89 16.63
N PRO A 78 4.95 -15.60 17.35
CA PRO A 78 5.40 -16.92 16.95
C PRO A 78 4.26 -17.91 16.73
N THR A 79 3.22 -17.88 17.55
CA THR A 79 2.05 -18.77 17.36
C THR A 79 1.23 -18.37 16.15
N LEU A 80 0.99 -17.05 15.92
CA LEU A 80 0.29 -16.57 14.74
C LEU A 80 1.02 -16.97 13.44
N VAL A 81 2.35 -16.85 13.42
CA VAL A 81 3.19 -17.25 12.28
C VAL A 81 3.02 -18.73 12.00
N ARG A 82 3.22 -19.61 13.01
CA ARG A 82 3.06 -21.09 12.85
C ARG A 82 1.68 -21.50 12.36
N GLN A 83 0.63 -20.79 12.78
CA GLN A 83 -0.75 -21.10 12.37
C GLN A 83 -1.01 -20.74 10.91
N LEU A 84 -0.46 -19.63 10.42
CA LEU A 84 -0.72 -19.18 9.06
C LEU A 84 0.29 -19.71 8.04
N GLU A 85 1.51 -20.01 8.45
CA GLU A 85 2.59 -20.49 7.57
C GLU A 85 2.14 -21.56 6.54
N PRO A 86 1.33 -22.57 6.88
CA PRO A 86 0.87 -23.55 5.90
C PRO A 86 -0.01 -22.98 4.78
N SER A 87 -0.59 -21.79 4.99
CA SER A 87 -1.43 -21.06 4.01
C SER A 87 -0.63 -20.07 3.17
N VAL A 88 0.67 -19.87 3.48
CA VAL A 88 1.54 -18.93 2.74
C VAL A 88 2.35 -19.70 1.70
N VAL A 89 2.49 -19.13 0.53
CA VAL A 89 3.23 -19.75 -0.57
C VAL A 89 4.23 -18.78 -1.18
N THR A 90 5.32 -19.34 -1.74
CA THR A 90 6.23 -18.60 -2.62
C THR A 90 5.78 -18.76 -4.06
N VAL A 91 5.67 -17.66 -4.78
CA VAL A 91 5.33 -17.64 -6.21
C VAL A 91 6.59 -17.33 -7.01
N PHE A 92 7.03 -18.28 -7.85
CA PHE A 92 8.20 -18.13 -8.71
C PHE A 92 7.78 -17.81 -10.13
N THR A 93 8.33 -16.75 -10.69
CA THR A 93 8.15 -16.34 -12.09
C THR A 93 9.50 -16.22 -12.79
N GLN A 94 9.50 -16.03 -14.09
CA GLN A 94 10.73 -15.77 -14.84
C GLN A 94 11.39 -14.43 -14.48
N LYS A 95 10.65 -13.49 -13.90
CA LYS A 95 11.12 -12.15 -13.56
C LYS A 95 11.56 -12.00 -12.10
N GLY A 96 11.29 -13.00 -11.28
CA GLY A 96 11.58 -12.95 -9.84
C GLY A 96 10.63 -13.84 -9.04
N LEU A 97 10.54 -13.53 -7.77
CA LEU A 97 9.67 -14.23 -6.83
C LEU A 97 8.80 -13.23 -6.05
N GLY A 98 7.69 -13.72 -5.56
CA GLY A 98 6.79 -13.06 -4.63
C GLY A 98 6.14 -14.07 -3.70
N SER A 99 5.18 -13.63 -2.96
CA SER A 99 4.40 -14.46 -2.04
C SER A 99 2.96 -14.57 -2.50
N GLY A 100 2.22 -15.50 -1.89
CA GLY A 100 0.79 -15.63 -2.08
C GLY A 100 0.13 -16.29 -0.87
N VAL A 101 -1.20 -16.28 -0.86
CA VAL A 101 -2.02 -16.83 0.22
C VAL A 101 -3.01 -17.82 -0.35
N VAL A 102 -3.13 -18.98 0.27
CA VAL A 102 -4.18 -19.94 -0.05
C VAL A 102 -5.54 -19.35 0.31
N TYR A 103 -6.33 -19.02 -0.72
CA TYR A 103 -7.65 -18.41 -0.60
C TYR A 103 -8.77 -19.43 -0.48
N LYS A 104 -8.66 -20.56 -1.22
CA LYS A 104 -9.63 -21.66 -1.13
C LYS A 104 -8.90 -23.01 -1.13
N PRO A 105 -9.47 -24.03 -0.43
CA PRO A 105 -8.79 -25.33 -0.27
C PRO A 105 -8.57 -26.11 -1.57
N ASP A 106 -9.32 -25.77 -2.62
CA ASP A 106 -9.25 -26.44 -3.93
C ASP A 106 -8.08 -25.95 -4.81
N GLY A 107 -7.13 -25.24 -4.22
CA GLY A 107 -5.90 -24.79 -4.85
C GLY A 107 -5.95 -23.34 -5.36
N ILE A 108 -6.97 -22.57 -4.97
CA ILE A 108 -7.01 -21.14 -5.29
C ILE A 108 -6.09 -20.37 -4.36
N ILE A 109 -5.18 -19.61 -4.97
CA ILE A 109 -4.21 -18.75 -4.30
C ILE A 109 -4.43 -17.32 -4.79
N VAL A 110 -4.36 -16.35 -3.89
CA VAL A 110 -4.32 -14.92 -4.22
C VAL A 110 -2.90 -14.38 -4.03
N THR A 111 -2.51 -13.46 -4.88
CA THR A 111 -1.22 -12.74 -4.87
C THR A 111 -1.40 -11.39 -5.55
N ASP A 112 -0.37 -10.56 -5.60
CA ASP A 112 -0.42 -9.31 -6.36
C ASP A 112 -0.30 -9.58 -7.87
N ALA A 113 -1.00 -8.77 -8.66
CA ALA A 113 -0.99 -8.91 -10.13
C ALA A 113 0.40 -8.63 -10.72
N HIS A 114 1.16 -7.70 -10.13
CA HIS A 114 2.51 -7.39 -10.58
C HIS A 114 3.49 -8.56 -10.36
N VAL A 115 3.27 -9.40 -9.32
CA VAL A 115 4.09 -10.60 -9.07
C VAL A 115 4.04 -11.55 -10.26
N VAL A 116 2.87 -11.70 -10.88
CA VAL A 116 2.64 -12.63 -12.00
C VAL A 116 2.56 -11.94 -13.36
N ALA A 117 2.91 -10.65 -13.44
CA ALA A 117 2.73 -9.85 -14.64
C ALA A 117 3.32 -10.49 -15.91
N GLY A 118 2.45 -10.76 -16.88
CA GLY A 118 2.79 -11.37 -18.18
C GLY A 118 2.98 -12.89 -18.13
N ALA A 119 2.84 -13.55 -16.97
CA ALA A 119 2.90 -15.00 -16.86
C ALA A 119 1.50 -15.62 -17.03
N THR A 120 1.41 -16.74 -17.72
CA THR A 120 0.23 -17.60 -17.78
C THR A 120 0.35 -18.79 -16.85
N GLN A 121 1.58 -19.18 -16.53
CA GLN A 121 1.94 -20.24 -15.59
C GLN A 121 3.09 -19.79 -14.70
N VAL A 122 3.05 -20.24 -13.46
CA VAL A 122 4.06 -19.97 -12.43
C VAL A 122 4.34 -21.27 -11.66
N LYS A 123 5.42 -21.30 -10.88
CA LYS A 123 5.62 -22.35 -9.88
C LYS A 123 5.28 -21.81 -8.51
N VAL A 124 4.66 -22.65 -7.69
CA VAL A 124 4.29 -22.32 -6.32
C VAL A 124 4.94 -23.32 -5.37
N ALA A 125 5.69 -22.82 -4.39
CA ALA A 125 6.23 -23.62 -3.28
C ALA A 125 5.38 -23.41 -2.02
N PHE A 126 5.10 -24.50 -1.34
CA PHE A 126 4.34 -24.53 -0.09
C PHE A 126 5.29 -24.71 1.11
N ALA A 127 4.79 -24.43 2.32
CA ALA A 127 5.55 -24.52 3.56
C ALA A 127 6.12 -25.94 3.85
N ASP A 128 5.55 -26.98 3.26
CA ASP A 128 6.06 -28.36 3.36
C ASP A 128 7.19 -28.69 2.34
N GLY A 129 7.67 -27.68 1.61
CA GLY A 129 8.74 -27.82 0.61
C GLY A 129 8.27 -28.35 -0.75
N GLN A 130 6.98 -28.73 -0.90
CA GLN A 130 6.48 -29.17 -2.19
C GLN A 130 6.32 -28.01 -3.15
N GLN A 131 6.74 -28.23 -4.40
CA GLN A 131 6.55 -27.28 -5.49
C GLN A 131 5.63 -27.87 -6.56
N VAL A 132 4.65 -27.10 -7.00
CA VAL A 132 3.74 -27.49 -8.08
C VAL A 132 3.62 -26.36 -9.10
N ASN A 133 3.10 -26.69 -10.28
CA ASN A 133 2.72 -25.66 -11.23
C ASN A 133 1.39 -25.01 -10.79
N ALA A 134 1.24 -23.74 -11.17
CA ALA A 134 -0.01 -23.03 -11.01
C ALA A 134 -0.31 -22.20 -12.27
N THR A 135 -1.57 -22.19 -12.68
CA THR A 135 -2.06 -21.39 -13.79
C THR A 135 -2.53 -20.03 -13.26
N VAL A 136 -2.13 -18.94 -13.89
CA VAL A 136 -2.70 -17.61 -13.65
C VAL A 136 -4.10 -17.60 -14.25
N ARG A 137 -5.13 -17.63 -13.42
CA ARG A 137 -6.54 -17.66 -13.86
C ARG A 137 -6.97 -16.31 -14.40
N ALA A 138 -6.67 -15.25 -13.68
CA ALA A 138 -6.91 -13.87 -14.05
C ALA A 138 -6.13 -12.93 -13.13
N ALA A 139 -5.93 -11.69 -13.58
CA ALA A 139 -5.28 -10.64 -12.82
C ALA A 139 -5.97 -9.30 -13.08
N ASP A 140 -6.10 -8.51 -12.03
CA ASP A 140 -6.63 -7.15 -12.06
C ASP A 140 -5.53 -6.16 -11.68
N THR A 141 -5.09 -5.35 -12.64
CA THR A 141 -4.02 -4.37 -12.44
C THR A 141 -4.49 -3.10 -11.74
N VAL A 142 -5.80 -2.87 -11.64
CA VAL A 142 -6.37 -1.68 -10.98
C VAL A 142 -6.29 -1.80 -9.46
N SER A 143 -6.50 -3.00 -8.92
CA SER A 143 -6.37 -3.30 -7.49
C SER A 143 -5.11 -4.07 -7.15
N ASP A 144 -4.30 -4.40 -8.15
CA ASP A 144 -3.12 -5.24 -8.07
C ASP A 144 -3.37 -6.62 -7.42
N VAL A 145 -4.42 -7.32 -7.84
CA VAL A 145 -4.80 -8.64 -7.32
C VAL A 145 -4.80 -9.65 -8.46
N ALA A 146 -4.19 -10.82 -8.25
CA ALA A 146 -4.23 -11.95 -9.15
C ALA A 146 -4.71 -13.23 -8.45
N VAL A 147 -5.33 -14.12 -9.23
CA VAL A 147 -5.80 -15.42 -8.79
C VAL A 147 -5.06 -16.51 -9.55
N LEU A 148 -4.48 -17.45 -8.79
CA LEU A 148 -3.80 -18.63 -9.31
C LEU A 148 -4.61 -19.88 -9.00
N GLN A 149 -4.50 -20.88 -9.89
CA GLN A 149 -4.95 -22.26 -9.66
C GLN A 149 -3.74 -23.17 -9.56
N ALA A 150 -3.39 -23.60 -8.36
CA ALA A 150 -2.34 -24.58 -8.15
C ALA A 150 -2.79 -25.99 -8.51
N GLU A 151 -1.85 -26.83 -8.96
CA GLU A 151 -2.05 -28.28 -9.21
C GLU A 151 -2.01 -29.06 -7.88
N ARG A 152 -2.62 -28.51 -6.82
CA ARG A 152 -2.69 -29.09 -5.48
C ARG A 152 -4.02 -28.72 -4.83
N LYS A 153 -4.59 -29.67 -4.09
CA LYS A 153 -5.88 -29.52 -3.40
C LYS A 153 -5.75 -29.86 -1.92
N ALA A 154 -6.84 -29.71 -1.19
CA ALA A 154 -6.91 -29.89 0.25
C ALA A 154 -5.90 -29.02 1.00
N LEU A 155 -5.71 -27.79 0.52
CA LEU A 155 -4.83 -26.81 1.12
C LEU A 155 -5.48 -26.13 2.32
N PRO A 156 -4.71 -25.77 3.36
CA PRO A 156 -5.20 -24.95 4.44
C PRO A 156 -5.46 -23.52 3.93
N ALA A 157 -6.74 -23.16 3.79
CA ALA A 157 -7.12 -21.81 3.39
C ALA A 157 -7.03 -20.84 4.57
N ALA A 158 -6.51 -19.65 4.32
CA ALA A 158 -6.46 -18.59 5.32
C ALA A 158 -7.85 -17.99 5.56
N THR A 159 -8.08 -17.49 6.78
CA THR A 159 -9.28 -16.73 7.11
C THR A 159 -9.06 -15.25 6.78
N PHE A 160 -9.91 -14.66 5.94
CA PHE A 160 -9.85 -13.26 5.57
C PHE A 160 -10.83 -12.44 6.43
N GLU A 161 -10.31 -11.40 7.08
CA GLU A 161 -11.09 -10.42 7.84
C GLU A 161 -11.29 -9.18 6.97
N THR A 162 -12.51 -9.00 6.47
CA THR A 162 -12.81 -7.90 5.53
C THR A 162 -13.11 -6.57 6.21
N ALA A 163 -13.33 -6.54 7.53
CA ALA A 163 -13.41 -5.30 8.28
C ALA A 163 -12.02 -4.63 8.33
N LEU A 164 -11.99 -3.32 8.07
CA LEU A 164 -10.75 -2.55 8.20
C LEU A 164 -10.30 -2.53 9.66
N PRO A 165 -9.04 -2.91 9.96
CA PRO A 165 -8.50 -2.81 11.30
C PRO A 165 -8.36 -1.33 11.73
N PRO A 166 -8.48 -1.00 13.02
CA PRO A 166 -8.21 0.35 13.48
C PRO A 166 -6.71 0.68 13.37
N VAL A 167 -6.40 1.97 13.21
CA VAL A 167 -5.01 2.44 13.32
C VAL A 167 -4.46 2.08 14.70
N GLY A 168 -3.23 1.54 14.73
CA GLY A 168 -2.60 1.01 15.92
C GLY A 168 -2.79 -0.51 16.11
N ALA A 169 -3.64 -1.17 15.30
CA ALA A 169 -3.78 -2.63 15.34
C ALA A 169 -2.49 -3.33 14.90
N LEU A 170 -2.21 -4.49 15.51
CA LEU A 170 -1.08 -5.33 15.12
C LEU A 170 -1.15 -5.70 13.64
N ALA A 171 -0.02 -5.60 12.96
CA ALA A 171 0.19 -6.04 11.59
C ALA A 171 1.41 -6.97 11.55
N VAL A 172 1.21 -8.25 11.22
CA VAL A 172 2.30 -9.20 10.98
C VAL A 172 2.28 -9.55 9.50
N VAL A 173 3.39 -9.28 8.81
CA VAL A 173 3.57 -9.57 7.38
C VAL A 173 4.32 -10.89 7.26
N LEU A 174 3.79 -11.84 6.51
CA LEU A 174 4.47 -13.07 6.18
C LEU A 174 4.78 -13.12 4.68
N GLY A 175 5.93 -13.69 4.33
CA GLY A 175 6.34 -13.83 2.93
C GLY A 175 7.62 -14.63 2.79
N SER A 176 8.11 -14.70 1.55
CA SER A 176 9.34 -15.39 1.19
C SER A 176 10.30 -14.44 0.46
N PRO A 177 10.80 -13.37 1.14
CA PRO A 177 11.67 -12.39 0.51
C PRO A 177 13.02 -13.00 0.11
N LEU A 178 13.52 -12.62 -1.07
CA LEU A 178 14.86 -12.98 -1.57
C LEU A 178 15.17 -14.50 -1.54
N GLY A 179 14.12 -15.36 -1.52
CA GLY A 179 14.30 -16.82 -1.41
C GLY A 179 14.52 -17.31 0.03
N PHE A 180 14.42 -16.44 1.03
CA PHE A 180 14.33 -16.85 2.43
C PHE A 180 12.89 -17.23 2.73
N GLU A 181 12.63 -18.52 2.82
CA GLU A 181 11.31 -19.06 3.18
C GLU A 181 10.92 -18.61 4.59
N ASN A 182 9.61 -18.37 4.79
CA ASN A 182 9.01 -18.09 6.09
C ASN A 182 9.56 -16.85 6.82
N THR A 183 9.72 -15.74 6.09
CA THR A 183 10.05 -14.47 6.73
C THR A 183 8.80 -13.83 7.33
N ALA A 184 8.89 -13.46 8.61
CA ALA A 184 7.86 -12.71 9.30
C ALA A 184 8.42 -11.38 9.79
N THR A 185 7.67 -10.30 9.57
CA THR A 185 7.94 -8.98 10.14
C THR A 185 6.71 -8.49 10.87
N ALA A 186 6.87 -7.61 11.86
CA ALA A 186 5.77 -7.12 12.66
C ALA A 186 5.85 -5.60 12.86
N GLY A 187 4.71 -4.98 12.93
CA GLY A 187 4.47 -3.58 13.18
C GLY A 187 3.00 -3.34 13.48
N ILE A 188 2.50 -2.18 13.12
CA ILE A 188 1.10 -1.80 13.31
C ILE A 188 0.50 -1.27 11.99
N ILE A 189 -0.80 -1.22 11.92
CA ILE A 189 -1.50 -0.41 10.92
C ILE A 189 -1.31 1.05 11.29
N SER A 190 -0.52 1.77 10.49
CA SER A 190 -0.14 3.18 10.75
C SER A 190 -1.11 4.18 10.12
N GLY A 191 -1.95 3.75 9.18
CA GLY A 191 -2.91 4.61 8.50
C GLY A 191 -3.85 3.83 7.58
N LEU A 192 -4.96 4.47 7.21
CA LEU A 192 -5.98 3.93 6.32
C LEU A 192 -6.20 4.88 5.15
N HIS A 193 -6.83 4.37 4.08
CA HIS A 193 -7.24 5.15 2.90
C HIS A 193 -6.07 5.91 2.26
N ARG A 194 -4.92 5.22 2.08
CA ARG A 194 -3.74 5.80 1.45
C ARG A 194 -3.77 5.63 -0.06
N ALA A 195 -3.20 6.60 -0.77
CA ALA A 195 -2.93 6.51 -2.19
C ALA A 195 -1.41 6.39 -2.42
N LEU A 196 -1.02 5.49 -3.29
CA LEU A 196 0.35 5.34 -3.77
C LEU A 196 0.36 5.79 -5.24
N PRO A 197 0.79 7.04 -5.53
CA PRO A 197 0.80 7.55 -6.89
C PRO A 197 1.89 6.84 -7.71
N GLY A 198 1.49 6.19 -8.80
CA GLY A 198 2.41 5.56 -9.75
C GLY A 198 3.30 4.51 -9.10
N SER A 199 2.71 3.39 -8.62
CA SER A 199 3.53 2.33 -8.06
C SER A 199 4.56 1.87 -9.08
N ALA A 200 5.81 1.63 -8.63
CA ALA A 200 6.87 1.10 -9.47
C ALA A 200 6.48 -0.28 -10.07
N SER A 201 5.52 -0.95 -9.45
CA SER A 201 5.05 -2.27 -9.78
C SER A 201 4.02 -2.28 -10.91
N THR A 202 3.05 -1.35 -10.89
CA THR A 202 1.93 -1.34 -11.85
C THR A 202 1.95 -0.16 -12.81
N GLY A 203 2.74 0.89 -12.53
CA GLY A 203 2.74 2.15 -13.28
C GLY A 203 1.45 2.98 -13.08
N ALA A 204 0.41 2.39 -12.50
CA ALA A 204 -0.85 3.05 -12.18
C ALA A 204 -0.92 3.42 -10.68
N PRO A 205 -1.66 4.47 -10.30
CA PRO A 205 -1.86 4.77 -8.90
C PRO A 205 -2.73 3.70 -8.24
N LEU A 206 -2.25 3.19 -7.10
CA LEU A 206 -3.04 2.37 -6.20
C LEU A 206 -3.67 3.27 -5.14
N VAL A 207 -4.90 2.98 -4.77
CA VAL A 207 -5.67 3.83 -3.86
C VAL A 207 -6.36 2.97 -2.80
N ASP A 208 -6.79 3.60 -1.71
CA ASP A 208 -7.48 2.96 -0.58
C ASP A 208 -6.65 1.86 0.08
N LEU A 209 -5.34 2.04 0.13
CA LEU A 209 -4.43 1.14 0.79
C LEU A 209 -4.39 1.39 2.30
N MET A 210 -4.07 0.37 3.07
CA MET A 210 -3.62 0.51 4.45
C MET A 210 -2.12 0.78 4.46
N GLN A 211 -1.66 1.59 5.42
CA GLN A 211 -0.24 1.83 5.68
C GLN A 211 0.20 1.04 6.90
N THR A 212 1.39 0.48 6.86
CA THR A 212 2.02 -0.22 8.00
C THR A 212 3.48 0.19 8.14
N ASP A 213 4.00 0.14 9.36
CA ASP A 213 5.42 0.25 9.66
C ASP A 213 6.12 -1.12 9.78
N ALA A 214 5.37 -2.21 9.66
CA ALA A 214 5.95 -3.54 9.50
C ALA A 214 6.86 -3.54 8.25
N PRO A 215 8.13 -3.98 8.36
CA PRO A 215 9.04 -4.03 7.21
C PRO A 215 8.49 -4.89 6.07
N ILE A 216 8.32 -4.27 4.90
CA ILE A 216 8.01 -4.95 3.64
C ILE A 216 9.27 -4.91 2.76
N SER A 217 9.63 -6.01 2.15
CA SER A 217 10.80 -6.18 1.29
C SER A 217 10.42 -6.91 0.00
N PRO A 218 11.21 -6.76 -1.08
CA PRO A 218 10.99 -7.54 -2.30
C PRO A 218 10.90 -9.03 -1.99
N GLY A 219 9.82 -9.67 -2.44
CA GLY A 219 9.48 -11.06 -2.15
C GLY A 219 8.34 -11.24 -1.13
N ASN A 220 8.06 -10.24 -0.28
CA ASN A 220 6.86 -10.25 0.55
C ASN A 220 5.59 -9.89 -0.25
N SER A 221 5.73 -9.17 -1.39
CA SER A 221 4.60 -8.75 -2.23
C SER A 221 3.67 -9.93 -2.55
N GLY A 222 2.36 -9.74 -2.35
CA GLY A 222 1.33 -10.76 -2.45
C GLY A 222 1.20 -11.66 -1.22
N GLY A 223 2.07 -11.52 -0.23
CA GLY A 223 1.99 -12.23 1.04
C GLY A 223 0.96 -11.65 2.00
N PRO A 224 0.46 -12.43 2.97
CA PRO A 224 -0.56 -11.97 3.90
C PRO A 224 -0.02 -10.98 4.93
N VAL A 225 -0.86 -10.02 5.25
CA VAL A 225 -0.77 -9.20 6.47
C VAL A 225 -1.87 -9.64 7.41
N ILE A 226 -1.52 -10.08 8.62
CA ILE A 226 -2.48 -10.61 9.59
C ILE A 226 -2.60 -9.74 10.83
N ASN A 227 -3.77 -9.82 11.45
CA ASN A 227 -4.06 -9.20 12.74
C ASN A 227 -3.68 -10.10 13.92
N GLY A 228 -3.96 -9.64 15.14
CA GLY A 228 -3.68 -10.39 16.38
C GLY A 228 -4.50 -11.67 16.59
N GLN A 229 -5.47 -11.95 15.74
CA GLN A 229 -6.25 -13.18 15.70
C GLN A 229 -5.75 -14.19 14.65
N GLY A 230 -4.73 -13.82 13.86
CA GLY A 230 -4.22 -14.63 12.76
C GLY A 230 -5.08 -14.56 11.49
N HIS A 231 -6.02 -13.60 11.39
CA HIS A 231 -6.80 -13.41 10.20
C HIS A 231 -6.09 -12.48 9.22
N VAL A 232 -6.17 -12.77 7.93
CA VAL A 232 -5.62 -11.93 6.86
C VAL A 232 -6.45 -10.67 6.74
N VAL A 233 -5.84 -9.52 7.02
CA VAL A 233 -6.45 -8.19 6.86
C VAL A 233 -6.09 -7.54 5.52
N GLY A 234 -5.12 -8.10 4.78
CA GLY A 234 -4.74 -7.65 3.45
C GLY A 234 -3.55 -8.38 2.88
N LEU A 235 -3.13 -7.99 1.66
CA LEU A 235 -1.90 -8.43 1.02
C LEU A 235 -0.86 -7.33 1.07
N SER A 236 0.38 -7.70 1.36
CA SER A 236 1.52 -6.78 1.32
C SER A 236 1.83 -6.41 -0.14
N GLU A 237 1.80 -5.12 -0.44
CA GLU A 237 1.86 -4.58 -1.79
C GLU A 237 3.26 -4.04 -2.10
N ALA A 238 3.61 -2.94 -1.49
CA ALA A 238 4.80 -2.18 -1.80
C ALA A 238 5.34 -1.46 -0.57
N TYR A 239 6.57 -0.97 -0.70
CA TYR A 239 7.18 -0.08 0.28
C TYR A 239 7.81 1.13 -0.42
N ILE A 240 7.89 2.25 0.29
CA ILE A 240 8.69 3.38 -0.16
C ILE A 240 10.13 3.15 0.34
N PRO A 241 11.12 3.03 -0.55
CA PRO A 241 12.48 2.71 -0.14
C PRO A 241 13.09 3.85 0.68
N PRO A 242 13.99 3.54 1.64
CA PRO A 242 14.67 4.56 2.46
C PRO A 242 15.43 5.61 1.65
N SER A 243 15.87 5.27 0.45
CA SER A 243 16.50 6.22 -0.50
C SER A 243 15.58 7.37 -0.91
N ALA A 244 14.27 7.22 -0.76
CA ALA A 244 13.28 8.28 -0.96
C ALA A 244 13.00 9.11 0.32
N GLY A 245 13.82 8.94 1.38
CA GLY A 245 13.68 9.66 2.65
C GLY A 245 12.61 9.11 3.59
N ALA A 246 12.05 7.94 3.29
CA ALA A 246 11.04 7.28 4.10
C ALA A 246 11.67 6.17 4.96
N VAL A 247 11.21 6.05 6.20
CA VAL A 247 11.57 4.94 7.08
C VAL A 247 10.29 4.16 7.39
N ALA A 248 10.29 2.86 7.09
CA ALA A 248 9.18 1.96 7.41
C ALA A 248 7.80 2.44 6.90
N LEU A 249 7.70 2.72 5.60
CA LEU A 249 6.43 3.01 4.93
C LEU A 249 6.07 1.84 4.00
N GLY A 250 5.33 0.89 4.54
CA GLY A 250 4.72 -0.22 3.80
C GLY A 250 3.26 0.05 3.47
N PHE A 251 2.78 -0.53 2.37
CA PHE A 251 1.40 -0.44 1.91
C PHE A 251 0.81 -1.83 1.75
N VAL A 252 -0.48 -1.93 2.02
CA VAL A 252 -1.22 -3.19 2.12
C VAL A 252 -2.55 -3.02 1.40
N THR A 253 -2.85 -3.89 0.45
CA THR A 253 -4.17 -3.96 -0.20
C THR A 253 -5.17 -4.60 0.77
N PRO A 254 -6.27 -3.92 1.17
CA PRO A 254 -7.20 -4.43 2.17
C PRO A 254 -7.85 -5.75 1.77
N ALA A 255 -8.09 -6.64 2.74
CA ALA A 255 -8.72 -7.95 2.53
C ALA A 255 -10.10 -7.86 1.87
N ALA A 256 -10.87 -6.81 2.14
CA ALA A 256 -12.16 -6.56 1.47
C ALA A 256 -11.98 -6.38 -0.05
N THR A 257 -10.97 -5.61 -0.46
CA THR A 257 -10.62 -5.42 -1.88
C THR A 257 -10.16 -6.73 -2.49
N VAL A 258 -9.22 -7.44 -1.83
CA VAL A 258 -8.71 -8.74 -2.29
C VAL A 258 -9.83 -9.74 -2.50
N ALA A 259 -10.70 -9.94 -1.51
CA ALA A 259 -11.79 -10.91 -1.60
C ALA A 259 -12.79 -10.54 -2.70
N THR A 260 -13.22 -9.27 -2.78
CA THR A 260 -14.16 -8.80 -3.80
C THR A 260 -13.61 -9.00 -5.20
N VAL A 261 -12.35 -8.63 -5.43
CA VAL A 261 -11.70 -8.75 -6.75
C VAL A 261 -11.45 -10.21 -7.09
N ALA A 262 -10.90 -11.01 -6.15
CA ALA A 262 -10.63 -12.43 -6.37
C ALA A 262 -11.90 -13.21 -6.72
N ASP A 263 -13.02 -12.97 -6.04
CA ASP A 263 -14.30 -13.64 -6.36
C ASP A 263 -14.84 -13.23 -7.74
N GLN A 264 -14.69 -11.97 -8.16
CA GLN A 264 -15.05 -11.53 -9.53
C GLN A 264 -14.13 -12.17 -10.57
N LEU A 265 -12.81 -12.20 -10.33
CA LEU A 265 -11.85 -12.85 -11.24
C LEU A 265 -12.15 -14.35 -11.41
N LEU A 266 -12.53 -15.03 -10.33
CA LEU A 266 -12.94 -16.44 -10.37
C LEU A 266 -14.24 -16.66 -11.15
N ALA A 267 -15.20 -15.76 -11.00
CA ALA A 267 -16.52 -15.89 -11.61
C ALA A 267 -16.53 -15.52 -13.09
N THR A 268 -15.83 -14.47 -13.50
CA THR A 268 -15.96 -13.85 -14.83
C THR A 268 -14.64 -13.67 -15.58
N GLY A 269 -13.48 -13.89 -14.90
CA GLY A 269 -12.16 -13.63 -15.46
C GLY A 269 -11.76 -12.15 -15.44
N SER A 270 -12.60 -11.25 -14.94
CA SER A 270 -12.33 -9.82 -14.85
C SER A 270 -12.96 -9.20 -13.61
N ALA A 271 -12.38 -8.13 -13.08
CA ALA A 271 -12.97 -7.33 -12.02
C ALA A 271 -13.55 -6.02 -12.59
N LYS A 272 -14.65 -5.59 -12.03
CA LYS A 272 -15.30 -4.32 -12.36
C LYS A 272 -15.00 -3.28 -11.29
N HIS A 273 -14.69 -2.07 -11.74
CA HIS A 273 -14.35 -0.96 -10.87
C HIS A 273 -15.28 0.22 -11.10
N ALA A 274 -15.88 0.69 -10.03
CA ALA A 274 -16.69 1.90 -10.08
C ALA A 274 -15.86 3.09 -10.61
N TYR A 275 -16.40 3.79 -11.60
CA TYR A 275 -15.74 4.87 -12.29
C TYR A 275 -16.66 6.06 -12.50
N VAL A 276 -16.21 7.25 -12.12
CA VAL A 276 -16.90 8.50 -12.42
C VAL A 276 -16.13 9.38 -13.40
N GLY A 277 -14.82 9.19 -13.54
CA GLY A 277 -13.98 9.86 -14.52
C GLY A 277 -13.54 11.26 -14.14
N ILE A 278 -13.12 11.44 -12.90
CA ILE A 278 -12.45 12.64 -12.42
C ILE A 278 -11.02 12.33 -11.97
N GLN A 279 -10.19 13.35 -11.91
CA GLN A 279 -8.93 13.34 -11.18
C GLN A 279 -9.14 14.09 -9.86
N PRO A 280 -9.37 13.38 -8.73
CA PRO A 280 -9.53 14.03 -7.44
C PRO A 280 -8.17 14.35 -6.82
N ALA A 281 -8.11 15.40 -6.00
CA ALA A 281 -7.01 15.69 -5.10
C ALA A 281 -7.55 16.15 -3.75
N THR A 282 -6.81 15.87 -2.68
CA THR A 282 -7.16 16.38 -1.36
C THR A 282 -6.95 17.89 -1.31
N LEU A 283 -7.96 18.62 -0.84
CA LEU A 283 -7.89 20.07 -0.75
C LEU A 283 -6.82 20.50 0.26
N THR A 284 -5.79 21.15 -0.23
CA THR A 284 -4.74 21.78 0.59
C THR A 284 -4.90 23.29 0.58
N PRO A 285 -4.28 24.06 1.50
CA PRO A 285 -4.32 25.51 1.47
C PRO A 285 -3.85 26.12 0.13
N GLN A 286 -2.84 25.52 -0.49
CA GLN A 286 -2.33 25.96 -1.80
C GLN A 286 -3.37 25.72 -2.91
N ILE A 287 -3.99 24.53 -2.94
CA ILE A 287 -5.04 24.20 -3.91
C ILE A 287 -6.27 25.08 -3.69
N ALA A 288 -6.66 25.29 -2.42
CA ALA A 288 -7.78 26.16 -2.07
C ALA A 288 -7.56 27.58 -2.59
N GLN A 289 -6.35 28.13 -2.41
CA GLN A 289 -5.96 29.44 -2.94
C GLN A 289 -5.99 29.47 -4.48
N GLN A 290 -5.46 28.45 -5.14
CA GLN A 290 -5.42 28.35 -6.60
C GLN A 290 -6.82 28.37 -7.23
N PHE A 291 -7.79 27.68 -6.62
CA PHE A 291 -9.17 27.60 -7.10
C PHE A 291 -10.12 28.62 -6.45
N GLY A 292 -9.62 29.51 -5.60
CA GLY A 292 -10.44 30.52 -4.92
C GLY A 292 -11.48 29.93 -3.95
N VAL A 293 -11.16 28.79 -3.33
CA VAL A 293 -12.09 28.03 -2.47
C VAL A 293 -11.83 28.37 -1.00
N ASN A 294 -12.86 28.84 -0.30
CA ASN A 294 -12.77 29.12 1.13
C ASN A 294 -13.19 27.89 1.97
N ARG A 295 -12.38 26.83 1.91
CA ARG A 295 -12.53 25.61 2.72
C ARG A 295 -11.18 25.00 3.02
N THR A 296 -11.13 24.15 4.06
CA THR A 296 -9.91 23.49 4.52
C THR A 296 -9.92 21.98 4.26
N SER A 297 -11.04 21.41 3.77
CA SER A 297 -11.19 19.97 3.54
C SER A 297 -12.14 19.67 2.40
N GLY A 298 -11.95 18.54 1.74
CA GLY A 298 -12.76 18.06 0.62
C GLY A 298 -11.91 17.43 -0.47
N ALA A 299 -12.55 16.78 -1.44
CA ALA A 299 -11.92 16.27 -2.65
C ALA A 299 -12.15 17.26 -3.80
N VAL A 300 -11.10 17.98 -4.21
CA VAL A 300 -11.18 18.90 -5.35
C VAL A 300 -11.04 18.14 -6.66
N VAL A 301 -11.87 18.47 -7.63
CA VAL A 301 -11.81 17.95 -9.00
C VAL A 301 -10.76 18.74 -9.78
N LEU A 302 -9.59 18.14 -10.06
CA LEU A 302 -8.56 18.77 -10.89
C LEU A 302 -8.91 18.67 -12.37
N GLN A 303 -9.43 17.52 -12.81
CA GLN A 303 -9.80 17.25 -14.20
C GLN A 303 -11.06 16.40 -14.26
N VAL A 304 -11.80 16.53 -15.35
CA VAL A 304 -12.95 15.71 -15.71
C VAL A 304 -12.67 15.07 -17.06
N GLY A 305 -12.71 13.73 -17.11
CA GLY A 305 -12.49 12.96 -18.34
C GLY A 305 -13.59 13.23 -19.37
N GLN A 306 -13.21 13.44 -20.62
CA GLN A 306 -14.17 13.62 -21.70
C GLN A 306 -15.03 12.36 -21.88
N GLY A 307 -16.34 12.52 -22.03
CA GLY A 307 -17.29 11.42 -22.16
C GLY A 307 -17.50 10.58 -20.90
N SER A 308 -16.92 11.00 -19.75
CA SER A 308 -17.09 10.30 -18.49
C SER A 308 -18.46 10.54 -17.84
N PRO A 309 -18.87 9.69 -16.89
CA PRO A 309 -20.06 9.92 -16.06
C PRO A 309 -20.05 11.29 -15.37
N ALA A 310 -18.91 11.75 -14.90
CA ALA A 310 -18.73 13.06 -14.28
C ALA A 310 -19.00 14.21 -15.26
N ALA A 311 -18.49 14.09 -16.50
CA ALA A 311 -18.77 15.07 -17.55
C ALA A 311 -20.26 15.11 -17.90
N ALA A 312 -20.88 13.95 -18.06
CA ALA A 312 -22.33 13.84 -18.34
C ALA A 312 -23.18 14.40 -17.21
N ALA A 313 -22.75 14.29 -15.96
CA ALA A 313 -23.41 14.84 -14.78
C ALA A 313 -23.13 16.33 -14.57
N GLY A 314 -22.22 16.95 -15.35
CA GLY A 314 -21.90 18.37 -15.25
C GLY A 314 -20.91 18.73 -14.15
N LEU A 315 -20.11 17.77 -13.65
CA LEU A 315 -18.95 18.08 -12.81
C LEU A 315 -17.91 18.90 -13.60
N GLN A 316 -17.22 19.80 -12.92
CA GLN A 316 -16.26 20.71 -13.53
C GLN A 316 -14.95 20.74 -12.73
N PRO A 317 -13.80 21.04 -13.38
CA PRO A 317 -12.59 21.35 -12.65
C PRO A 317 -12.81 22.51 -11.68
N GLY A 318 -12.27 22.41 -10.46
CA GLY A 318 -12.47 23.36 -9.38
C GLY A 318 -13.67 23.04 -8.46
N ASP A 319 -14.54 22.09 -8.78
CA ASP A 319 -15.52 21.59 -7.86
C ASP A 319 -14.86 20.95 -6.63
N VAL A 320 -15.36 21.22 -5.46
CA VAL A 320 -14.93 20.54 -4.23
C VAL A 320 -16.03 19.62 -3.75
N ILE A 321 -15.82 18.32 -3.84
CA ILE A 321 -16.72 17.31 -3.32
C ILE A 321 -16.63 17.33 -1.79
N THR A 322 -17.74 17.56 -1.12
CA THR A 322 -17.83 17.70 0.33
C THR A 322 -18.65 16.59 0.98
N ALA A 323 -19.49 15.87 0.19
CA ALA A 323 -20.16 14.67 0.64
C ALA A 323 -20.42 13.72 -0.54
N PHE A 324 -20.46 12.42 -0.24
CA PHE A 324 -20.79 11.31 -1.12
C PHE A 324 -21.96 10.55 -0.50
N ASN A 325 -23.09 10.47 -1.20
CA ASN A 325 -24.34 9.87 -0.70
C ASN A 325 -24.71 10.37 0.73
N GLY A 326 -24.56 11.67 0.97
CA GLY A 326 -24.85 12.32 2.25
C GLY A 326 -23.78 12.13 3.33
N LYS A 327 -22.76 11.28 3.13
CA LYS A 327 -21.62 11.10 4.05
C LYS A 327 -20.53 12.13 3.73
N ALA A 328 -20.01 12.79 4.75
CA ALA A 328 -18.96 13.80 4.59
C ALA A 328 -17.70 13.19 3.91
N THR A 329 -17.13 13.95 2.98
CA THR A 329 -15.90 13.64 2.24
C THR A 329 -14.89 14.72 2.56
N GLY A 330 -13.85 14.39 3.32
CA GLY A 330 -12.82 15.33 3.78
C GLY A 330 -11.58 15.38 2.88
N SER A 331 -11.39 14.35 2.02
CA SER A 331 -10.19 14.17 1.21
C SER A 331 -10.48 13.42 -0.11
N ALA A 332 -9.52 13.38 -1.03
CA ALA A 332 -9.59 12.56 -2.22
C ALA A 332 -9.65 11.06 -1.87
N GLU A 333 -8.94 10.67 -0.83
CA GLU A 333 -8.89 9.31 -0.31
C GLU A 333 -10.27 8.86 0.17
N ASP A 334 -10.98 9.72 0.92
CA ASP A 334 -12.37 9.45 1.38
C ASP A 334 -13.31 9.26 0.18
N PHE A 335 -13.17 10.11 -0.85
CA PHE A 335 -13.97 10.01 -2.07
C PHE A 335 -13.73 8.68 -2.79
N VAL A 336 -12.46 8.28 -2.94
CA VAL A 336 -12.10 7.02 -3.60
C VAL A 336 -12.57 5.81 -2.79
N ALA A 337 -12.42 5.84 -1.46
CA ALA A 337 -12.91 4.80 -0.56
C ALA A 337 -14.45 4.66 -0.67
N ALA A 338 -15.18 5.77 -0.69
CA ALA A 338 -16.63 5.76 -0.89
C ALA A 338 -17.03 5.20 -2.27
N LEU A 339 -16.27 5.55 -3.33
CA LEU A 339 -16.51 5.07 -4.69
C LEU A 339 -16.30 3.55 -4.82
N ARG A 340 -15.36 2.96 -4.08
CA ARG A 340 -15.18 1.49 -4.05
C ARG A 340 -16.36 0.75 -3.42
N GLY A 341 -17.12 1.40 -2.57
CA GLY A 341 -18.32 0.85 -1.95
C GLY A 341 -19.54 0.75 -2.86
N VAL A 342 -19.46 1.26 -4.10
CA VAL A 342 -20.56 1.25 -5.07
C VAL A 342 -20.18 0.44 -6.31
N LYS A 343 -21.20 0.06 -7.11
CA LYS A 343 -21.02 -0.78 -8.30
C LYS A 343 -21.25 0.04 -9.57
N PRO A 344 -20.66 -0.35 -10.71
CA PRO A 344 -21.05 0.18 -12.00
C PRO A 344 -22.56 0.04 -12.22
N GLY A 345 -23.21 1.13 -12.66
CA GLY A 345 -24.66 1.25 -12.79
C GLY A 345 -25.35 1.91 -11.61
N ASP A 346 -24.72 1.98 -10.45
CA ASP A 346 -25.30 2.69 -9.28
C ASP A 346 -25.37 4.19 -9.55
N SER A 347 -26.36 4.83 -8.95
CA SER A 347 -26.51 6.29 -8.92
C SER A 347 -26.02 6.82 -7.58
N ILE A 348 -25.09 7.77 -7.61
CA ILE A 348 -24.53 8.42 -6.44
C ILE A 348 -24.91 9.91 -6.39
N ASP A 349 -25.12 10.44 -5.20
CA ASP A 349 -25.36 11.86 -4.97
C ASP A 349 -24.09 12.51 -4.41
N LEU A 350 -23.52 13.47 -5.16
CA LEU A 350 -22.38 14.24 -4.73
C LEU A 350 -22.80 15.64 -4.30
N THR A 351 -22.45 16.03 -3.07
CA THR A 351 -22.53 17.42 -2.65
C THR A 351 -21.23 18.10 -3.01
N VAL A 352 -21.28 19.12 -3.87
CA VAL A 352 -20.10 19.87 -4.32
C VAL A 352 -20.25 21.34 -3.97
N LEU A 353 -19.11 21.98 -3.69
CA LEU A 353 -18.99 23.43 -3.61
C LEU A 353 -18.38 23.94 -4.91
N ARG A 354 -19.09 24.81 -5.61
CA ARG A 354 -18.66 25.47 -6.88
C ARG A 354 -18.86 26.98 -6.77
N GLY A 355 -17.79 27.75 -6.84
CA GLY A 355 -17.87 29.22 -6.76
C GLY A 355 -18.53 29.76 -5.50
N GLY A 356 -18.40 29.08 -4.37
CA GLY A 356 -19.03 29.42 -3.09
C GLY A 356 -20.45 28.86 -2.88
N GLU A 357 -21.08 28.30 -3.92
CA GLU A 357 -22.43 27.70 -3.84
C GLU A 357 -22.36 26.20 -3.66
N THR A 358 -23.25 25.67 -2.82
CA THR A 358 -23.42 24.22 -2.65
C THR A 358 -24.38 23.69 -3.71
N LYS A 359 -23.98 22.64 -4.43
CA LYS A 359 -24.77 21.96 -5.46
C LYS A 359 -24.87 20.48 -5.18
N GLN A 360 -26.02 19.89 -5.54
CA GLN A 360 -26.20 18.44 -5.56
C GLN A 360 -26.08 17.96 -6.99
N ILE A 361 -25.15 17.02 -7.22
CA ILE A 361 -24.90 16.46 -8.56
C ILE A 361 -25.08 14.95 -8.46
N LYS A 362 -26.03 14.44 -9.24
CA LYS A 362 -26.28 13.01 -9.35
C LYS A 362 -25.43 12.42 -10.48
N VAL A 363 -24.65 11.39 -10.18
CA VAL A 363 -23.75 10.72 -11.14
C VAL A 363 -24.14 9.25 -11.23
N THR A 364 -24.34 8.74 -12.44
CA THR A 364 -24.46 7.29 -12.67
C THR A 364 -23.06 6.73 -12.88
N VAL A 365 -22.64 5.85 -12.01
CA VAL A 365 -21.30 5.26 -12.00
C VAL A 365 -21.17 4.29 -13.18
N ALA A 366 -20.09 4.37 -13.95
CA ALA A 366 -19.77 3.41 -15.01
C ALA A 366 -18.73 2.38 -14.54
N ASP A 367 -18.51 1.36 -15.35
CA ASP A 367 -17.34 0.51 -15.24
C ASP A 367 -16.11 1.29 -15.76
N ARG A 368 -14.98 1.10 -15.11
CA ARG A 368 -13.73 1.77 -15.51
C ARG A 368 -13.31 1.23 -16.88
N PRO A 369 -13.07 2.09 -17.87
CA PRO A 369 -12.55 1.65 -19.16
C PRO A 369 -11.23 0.89 -18.99
N ALA A 370 -11.07 -0.20 -19.73
CA ALA A 370 -9.76 -0.84 -19.87
C ALA A 370 -8.79 0.17 -20.48
N GLY A 371 -7.65 0.37 -19.83
CA GLY A 371 -6.63 1.32 -20.25
C GLY A 371 -5.87 0.84 -21.48
#